data_1e75184972c561bed1521350f22f0ce7
#
_entry.id   1e75184972c561bed1521350f22f0ce7
#
_cell.length_a   1.000
_cell.length_b   1.000
_cell.length_c   1.000
_cell.angle_alpha   90.00
_cell.angle_beta   90.00
_cell.angle_gamma   90.00
#
_symmetry.space_group_name_H-M   'P 1'
#
loop_
_entity.id
_entity.type
_entity.pdbx_description
1 polymer ?
#
loop_
_entity_poly.entity_id
_entity_poly.type
_entity_poly.pdbx_seq_one_letter_code
_entity_poly.pdbx_strand_id
1 'polypeptide(L)'
;MGEMVSYRRSAGTGEGYLAIPSSGTASPAVIVIQDWWGLVPHIRSVVDRFAEAGFVALAPDFRHGQPASKPSEPRQMLNSTQMDEAAADIAVAAEYLAGRAEVTGKVGCAGFCAGASLALWAATRAERIVATAAFYPRLPWDGMPTEWADYAGKAAVVHCSEADGLAAADGVQTVRRAVENAGGTCQTYDYPGTAHAFFNEDRPENFDQRAAATAWARTLELFRAKLG
;
A
#
# COMPACT_ATOMS: atom_id res chain seq x y z
N MET A 1 -12.50 14.09 7.28
CA MET A 1 -11.05 14.41 7.35
C MET A 1 -10.46 13.69 8.55
N GLY A 2 -9.31 13.08 8.36
CA GLY A 2 -8.60 12.36 9.41
C GLY A 2 -7.77 13.28 10.31
N GLU A 3 -7.06 12.65 11.25
CA GLU A 3 -6.19 13.32 12.23
C GLU A 3 -4.86 12.58 12.40
N MET A 4 -3.85 13.27 12.90
CA MET A 4 -2.58 12.63 13.29
C MET A 4 -2.78 11.86 14.59
N VAL A 5 -2.32 10.60 14.61
CA VAL A 5 -2.35 9.75 15.78
C VAL A 5 -0.96 9.19 16.08
N SER A 6 -0.72 8.89 17.36
CA SER A 6 0.48 8.17 17.78
C SER A 6 0.13 6.74 18.16
N TYR A 7 1.00 5.80 17.79
CA TYR A 7 0.85 4.38 18.16
C TYR A 7 2.19 3.75 18.52
N ARG A 8 2.14 2.66 19.27
CA ARG A 8 3.35 1.97 19.72
C ARG A 8 3.95 1.19 18.54
N ARG A 9 5.25 1.37 18.29
CA ARG A 9 6.07 0.58 17.36
C ARG A 9 7.00 -0.35 18.13
N SER A 10 7.65 -1.27 17.42
CA SER A 10 8.72 -2.11 18.01
C SER A 10 9.87 -1.28 18.57
N ALA A 11 10.22 -0.17 17.94
CA ALA A 11 11.22 0.80 18.39
C ALA A 11 10.56 2.17 18.67
N GLY A 12 9.96 2.34 19.85
CA GLY A 12 9.41 3.63 20.29
C GLY A 12 7.98 3.92 19.83
N THR A 13 7.69 5.18 19.55
CA THR A 13 6.38 5.68 19.11
C THR A 13 6.39 5.97 17.62
N GLY A 14 5.39 5.47 16.90
CA GLY A 14 5.10 5.85 15.53
C GLY A 14 3.99 6.89 15.47
N GLU A 15 3.97 7.64 14.40
CA GLU A 15 2.90 8.57 14.05
C GLU A 15 2.27 8.17 12.72
N GLY A 16 1.03 8.59 12.48
CA GLY A 16 0.34 8.36 11.23
C GLY A 16 -0.92 9.20 11.10
N TYR A 17 -1.41 9.32 9.89
CA TYR A 17 -2.68 9.98 9.60
C TYR A 17 -3.79 8.95 9.55
N LEU A 18 -4.77 9.08 10.43
CA LEU A 18 -5.91 8.16 10.61
C LEU A 18 -7.19 8.85 10.20
N ALA A 19 -8.02 8.18 9.39
CA ALA A 19 -9.39 8.58 9.13
C ALA A 19 -10.36 7.42 9.43
N ILE A 20 -11.50 7.76 10.03
CA ILE A 20 -12.55 6.81 10.45
C ILE A 20 -13.83 7.14 9.68
N PRO A 21 -14.56 6.14 9.16
CA PRO A 21 -15.85 6.35 8.53
C PRO A 21 -16.85 7.01 9.48
N SER A 22 -17.71 7.87 8.94
CA SER A 22 -18.77 8.54 9.73
C SER A 22 -19.93 7.62 10.10
N SER A 23 -19.92 6.36 9.69
CA SER A 23 -21.00 5.40 9.95
C SER A 23 -21.25 5.08 11.42
N GLY A 24 -20.26 5.29 12.28
CA GLY A 24 -20.31 4.95 13.72
C GLY A 24 -20.33 3.45 14.03
N THR A 25 -20.17 2.58 13.03
CA THR A 25 -20.08 1.12 13.18
C THR A 25 -18.65 0.64 12.91
N ALA A 26 -18.29 -0.49 13.50
CA ALA A 26 -17.01 -1.11 13.19
C ALA A 26 -16.93 -1.44 11.69
N SER A 27 -15.79 -1.10 11.09
CA SER A 27 -15.54 -1.17 9.66
C SER A 27 -14.24 -1.92 9.37
N PRO A 28 -14.06 -2.51 8.19
CA PRO A 28 -12.76 -3.07 7.81
C PRO A 28 -11.69 -1.97 7.73
N ALA A 29 -10.43 -2.35 7.86
CA ALA A 29 -9.33 -1.37 7.89
C ALA A 29 -8.38 -1.48 6.72
N VAL A 30 -7.72 -0.36 6.38
CA VAL A 30 -6.71 -0.27 5.32
C VAL A 30 -5.50 0.52 5.82
N ILE A 31 -4.30 -0.05 5.64
CA ILE A 31 -3.05 0.71 5.73
C ILE A 31 -2.72 1.29 4.37
N VAL A 32 -2.37 2.56 4.32
CA VAL A 32 -1.95 3.26 3.10
C VAL A 32 -0.45 3.54 3.19
N ILE A 33 0.32 2.91 2.31
CA ILE A 33 1.77 3.07 2.27
C ILE A 33 2.13 4.14 1.25
N GLN A 34 2.74 5.18 1.76
CA GLN A 34 3.19 6.34 1.00
C GLN A 34 4.22 5.97 -0.07
N ASP A 35 4.28 6.80 -1.09
CA ASP A 35 5.39 6.80 -2.01
C ASP A 35 6.65 7.39 -1.34
N TRP A 36 7.69 7.62 -2.13
CA TRP A 36 8.95 8.18 -1.65
C TRP A 36 8.82 9.55 -0.93
N TRP A 37 7.79 10.34 -1.26
CA TRP A 37 7.67 11.71 -0.77
C TRP A 37 7.22 11.80 0.69
N GLY A 38 6.79 10.70 1.29
CA GLY A 38 6.31 10.66 2.65
C GLY A 38 4.80 10.94 2.77
N LEU A 39 4.38 11.34 3.96
CA LEU A 39 2.98 11.62 4.29
C LEU A 39 2.52 12.98 3.73
N VAL A 40 2.62 13.14 2.40
CA VAL A 40 2.21 14.34 1.66
C VAL A 40 0.69 14.47 1.53
N PRO A 41 0.15 15.64 1.11
CA PRO A 41 -1.31 15.85 0.98
C PRO A 41 -2.02 14.78 0.16
N HIS A 42 -1.46 14.32 -0.95
CA HIS A 42 -2.00 13.24 -1.77
C HIS A 42 -2.27 11.96 -0.94
N ILE A 43 -1.32 11.52 -0.13
CA ILE A 43 -1.48 10.30 0.69
C ILE A 43 -2.57 10.49 1.75
N ARG A 44 -2.66 11.67 2.38
CA ARG A 44 -3.74 12.00 3.31
C ARG A 44 -5.10 12.00 2.63
N SER A 45 -5.19 12.54 1.40
CA SER A 45 -6.40 12.49 0.58
C SER A 45 -6.81 11.05 0.29
N VAL A 46 -5.87 10.15 -0.01
CA VAL A 46 -6.17 8.72 -0.21
C VAL A 46 -6.72 8.08 1.06
N VAL A 47 -6.17 8.40 2.23
CA VAL A 47 -6.69 7.92 3.52
C VAL A 47 -8.13 8.41 3.75
N ASP A 48 -8.40 9.69 3.52
CA ASP A 48 -9.76 10.25 3.64
C ASP A 48 -10.73 9.57 2.66
N ARG A 49 -10.32 9.31 1.41
CA ARG A 49 -11.12 8.59 0.40
C ARG A 49 -11.44 7.15 0.82
N PHE A 50 -10.51 6.44 1.48
CA PHE A 50 -10.83 5.12 2.05
C PHE A 50 -11.86 5.23 3.17
N ALA A 51 -11.78 6.25 4.02
CA ALA A 51 -12.78 6.47 5.07
C ALA A 51 -14.16 6.79 4.47
N GLU A 52 -14.24 7.61 3.42
CA GLU A 52 -15.47 7.86 2.66
C GLU A 52 -16.02 6.59 2.01
N ALA A 53 -15.15 5.66 1.60
CA ALA A 53 -15.52 4.35 1.04
C ALA A 53 -15.93 3.30 2.10
N GLY A 54 -15.87 3.64 3.40
CA GLY A 54 -16.31 2.80 4.51
C GLY A 54 -15.20 1.99 5.19
N PHE A 55 -13.92 2.38 5.04
CA PHE A 55 -12.78 1.72 5.69
C PHE A 55 -12.15 2.62 6.74
N VAL A 56 -11.78 2.08 7.90
CA VAL A 56 -10.84 2.78 8.79
C VAL A 56 -9.48 2.79 8.12
N ALA A 57 -8.91 3.95 7.85
CA ALA A 57 -7.67 4.03 7.08
C ALA A 57 -6.55 4.74 7.86
N LEU A 58 -5.34 4.17 7.83
CA LEU A 58 -4.14 4.71 8.47
C LEU A 58 -3.00 4.77 7.47
N ALA A 59 -2.39 5.94 7.31
CA ALA A 59 -1.08 6.06 6.67
C ALA A 59 -0.01 6.28 7.74
N PRO A 60 0.85 5.27 8.04
CA PRO A 60 2.01 5.44 8.91
C PRO A 60 2.99 6.47 8.35
N ASP A 61 3.56 7.32 9.21
CA ASP A 61 4.61 8.25 8.80
C ASP A 61 6.00 7.61 8.97
N PHE A 62 6.54 7.09 7.88
CA PHE A 62 7.89 6.52 7.87
C PHE A 62 9.01 7.57 7.80
N ARG A 63 8.66 8.84 7.61
CA ARG A 63 9.63 9.93 7.49
C ARG A 63 9.64 10.88 8.69
N HIS A 64 8.90 10.56 9.74
CA HIS A 64 8.88 11.33 11.00
C HIS A 64 8.63 12.82 10.81
N GLY A 65 7.63 13.17 10.01
CA GLY A 65 7.26 14.56 9.73
C GLY A 65 8.17 15.29 8.74
N GLN A 66 9.16 14.60 8.15
CA GLN A 66 10.10 15.20 7.20
C GLN A 66 9.82 14.69 5.77
N PRO A 67 8.91 15.33 5.00
CA PRO A 67 8.73 14.97 3.61
C PRO A 67 10.03 15.19 2.81
N ALA A 68 10.25 14.39 1.77
CA ALA A 68 11.41 14.56 0.91
C ALA A 68 11.38 15.94 0.25
N SER A 69 12.46 16.70 0.40
CA SER A 69 12.52 18.10 -0.06
C SER A 69 13.12 18.25 -1.46
N LYS A 70 13.79 17.23 -1.99
CA LYS A 70 14.48 17.28 -3.28
C LYS A 70 14.26 16.00 -4.11
N PRO A 71 14.06 16.12 -5.44
CA PRO A 71 13.95 14.96 -6.32
C PRO A 71 15.19 14.06 -6.38
N SER A 72 16.34 14.56 -5.95
CA SER A 72 17.62 13.84 -5.94
C SER A 72 17.84 12.95 -4.70
N GLU A 73 17.12 13.18 -3.60
CA GLU A 73 17.23 12.36 -2.38
C GLU A 73 16.63 10.96 -2.48
N PRO A 74 15.78 10.70 -3.40
CA PRO A 74 14.74 9.71 -3.29
C PRO A 74 14.98 8.39 -3.98
N ARG A 75 15.95 8.23 -4.77
CA ARG A 75 15.97 7.10 -5.70
C ARG A 75 16.70 5.85 -5.21
N GLN A 76 17.17 5.83 -3.96
CA GLN A 76 17.65 4.57 -3.41
C GLN A 76 16.45 3.68 -3.10
N MET A 77 16.27 2.66 -3.93
CA MET A 77 15.36 1.57 -3.59
C MET A 77 15.84 0.96 -2.27
N LEU A 78 14.90 0.68 -1.38
CA LEU A 78 15.20 -0.03 -0.16
C LEU A 78 15.85 -1.37 -0.53
N ASN A 79 16.96 -1.71 0.12
CA ASN A 79 17.50 -3.05 0.03
C ASN A 79 16.65 -4.02 0.86
N SER A 80 16.93 -5.33 0.75
CA SER A 80 16.12 -6.35 1.44
C SER A 80 16.04 -6.16 2.95
N THR A 81 17.11 -5.73 3.62
CA THR A 81 17.09 -5.47 5.07
C THR A 81 16.14 -4.32 5.40
N GLN A 82 16.21 -3.22 4.66
CA GLN A 82 15.31 -2.07 4.86
C GLN A 82 13.86 -2.41 4.51
N MET A 83 13.63 -3.27 3.51
CA MET A 83 12.30 -3.79 3.18
C MET A 83 11.72 -4.63 4.32
N ASP A 84 12.54 -5.49 4.96
CA ASP A 84 12.11 -6.30 6.10
C ASP A 84 11.82 -5.45 7.34
N GLU A 85 12.64 -4.45 7.65
CA GLU A 85 12.43 -3.53 8.76
C GLU A 85 11.13 -2.72 8.56
N ALA A 86 10.93 -2.16 7.37
CA ALA A 86 9.72 -1.41 7.06
C ALA A 86 8.47 -2.29 7.03
N ALA A 87 8.56 -3.53 6.54
CA ALA A 87 7.45 -4.48 6.57
C ALA A 87 7.08 -4.88 8.00
N ALA A 88 8.06 -5.02 8.90
CA ALA A 88 7.80 -5.26 10.32
C ALA A 88 7.07 -4.08 10.99
N ASP A 89 7.42 -2.84 10.64
CA ASP A 89 6.71 -1.66 11.13
C ASP A 89 5.27 -1.59 10.61
N ILE A 90 5.04 -2.00 9.36
CA ILE A 90 3.68 -2.12 8.80
C ILE A 90 2.88 -3.19 9.54
N ALA A 91 3.50 -4.32 9.88
CA ALA A 91 2.83 -5.37 10.66
C ALA A 91 2.37 -4.85 12.03
N VAL A 92 3.19 -4.06 12.71
CA VAL A 92 2.81 -3.40 13.97
C VAL A 92 1.66 -2.41 13.78
N ALA A 93 1.67 -1.62 12.69
CA ALA A 93 0.57 -0.72 12.37
C ALA A 93 -0.73 -1.49 12.06
N ALA A 94 -0.64 -2.68 11.43
CA ALA A 94 -1.78 -3.55 11.18
C ALA A 94 -2.39 -4.09 12.49
N GLU A 95 -1.57 -4.51 13.44
CA GLU A 95 -2.03 -4.93 14.77
C GLU A 95 -2.66 -3.76 15.54
N TYR A 96 -2.08 -2.55 15.46
CA TYR A 96 -2.67 -1.35 16.06
C TYR A 96 -4.07 -1.09 15.51
N LEU A 97 -4.24 -1.12 14.18
CA LEU A 97 -5.55 -0.94 13.55
C LEU A 97 -6.53 -2.04 13.95
N ALA A 98 -6.12 -3.31 13.87
CA ALA A 98 -6.97 -4.46 14.19
C ALA A 98 -7.43 -4.47 15.66
N GLY A 99 -6.66 -3.86 16.57
CA GLY A 99 -7.00 -3.73 17.97
C GLY A 99 -7.94 -2.56 18.33
N ARG A 100 -8.30 -1.72 17.37
CA ARG A 100 -9.21 -0.60 17.60
C ARG A 100 -10.67 -1.04 17.64
N ALA A 101 -11.47 -0.39 18.48
CA ALA A 101 -12.90 -0.70 18.61
C ALA A 101 -13.71 -0.43 17.32
N GLU A 102 -13.21 0.47 16.49
CA GLU A 102 -13.82 0.85 15.20
C GLU A 102 -13.50 -0.12 14.07
N VAL A 103 -12.67 -1.15 14.30
CA VAL A 103 -12.16 -2.07 13.27
C VAL A 103 -12.68 -3.48 13.47
N THR A 104 -13.10 -4.13 12.36
CA THR A 104 -13.62 -5.52 12.36
C THR A 104 -12.52 -6.60 12.46
N GLY A 105 -11.22 -6.22 12.38
CA GLY A 105 -10.07 -7.09 12.64
C GLY A 105 -9.22 -7.47 11.43
N LYS A 106 -9.80 -7.58 10.20
CA LYS A 106 -9.03 -7.79 8.97
C LYS A 106 -8.53 -6.46 8.41
N VAL A 107 -7.33 -6.49 7.83
CA VAL A 107 -6.65 -5.29 7.32
C VAL A 107 -6.28 -5.49 5.85
N GLY A 108 -6.57 -4.49 5.03
CA GLY A 108 -6.02 -4.35 3.68
C GLY A 108 -4.75 -3.48 3.71
N CYS A 109 -3.96 -3.55 2.65
CA CYS A 109 -2.79 -2.69 2.49
C CYS A 109 -2.75 -2.13 1.07
N ALA A 110 -2.78 -0.81 0.93
CA ALA A 110 -2.63 -0.12 -0.36
C ALA A 110 -1.31 0.63 -0.37
N GLY A 111 -0.54 0.52 -1.45
CA GLY A 111 0.75 1.21 -1.54
C GLY A 111 1.02 1.80 -2.92
N PHE A 112 1.88 2.81 -2.97
CA PHE A 112 2.19 3.59 -4.17
C PHE A 112 3.69 3.61 -4.46
N CYS A 113 4.11 3.35 -5.70
CA CYS A 113 5.51 3.35 -6.12
C CYS A 113 6.36 2.36 -5.28
N ALA A 114 7.39 2.83 -4.58
CA ALA A 114 8.17 2.02 -3.64
C ALA A 114 7.29 1.47 -2.49
N GLY A 115 6.32 2.25 -2.02
CA GLY A 115 5.32 1.81 -1.04
C GLY A 115 4.43 0.68 -1.54
N ALA A 116 4.21 0.57 -2.86
CA ALA A 116 3.48 -0.54 -3.45
C ALA A 116 4.25 -1.86 -3.35
N SER A 117 5.56 -1.84 -3.63
CA SER A 117 6.44 -3.00 -3.43
C SER A 117 6.47 -3.42 -1.95
N LEU A 118 6.56 -2.41 -1.07
CA LEU A 118 6.57 -2.63 0.37
C LEU A 118 5.22 -3.19 0.89
N ALA A 119 4.09 -2.72 0.36
CA ALA A 119 2.77 -3.24 0.71
C ALA A 119 2.61 -4.72 0.33
N LEU A 120 3.08 -5.11 -0.86
CA LEU A 120 3.12 -6.51 -1.29
C LEU A 120 3.99 -7.35 -0.35
N TRP A 121 5.18 -6.86 0.01
CA TRP A 121 6.10 -7.58 0.88
C TRP A 121 5.61 -7.65 2.34
N ALA A 122 5.00 -6.59 2.85
CA ALA A 122 4.47 -6.56 4.21
C ALA A 122 3.39 -7.62 4.46
N ALA A 123 2.64 -8.00 3.44
CA ALA A 123 1.65 -9.07 3.56
C ALA A 123 2.30 -10.44 3.87
N THR A 124 3.60 -10.64 3.59
CA THR A 124 4.35 -11.84 4.01
C THR A 124 4.77 -11.80 5.48
N ARG A 125 4.70 -10.66 6.15
CA ARG A 125 5.15 -10.41 7.52
C ARG A 125 4.00 -10.12 8.49
N ALA A 126 2.80 -9.82 7.98
CA ALA A 126 1.64 -9.42 8.76
C ALA A 126 0.46 -10.36 8.49
N GLU A 127 0.10 -11.17 9.49
CA GLU A 127 -1.03 -12.10 9.40
C GLU A 127 -2.36 -11.33 9.16
N ARG A 128 -2.51 -10.16 9.79
CA ARG A 128 -3.70 -9.31 9.67
C ARG A 128 -3.93 -8.77 8.26
N ILE A 129 -2.87 -8.63 7.46
CA ILE A 129 -2.98 -8.15 6.08
C ILE A 129 -3.40 -9.32 5.19
N VAL A 130 -4.64 -9.30 4.73
CA VAL A 130 -5.24 -10.37 3.91
C VAL A 130 -5.49 -9.96 2.47
N ALA A 131 -5.39 -8.66 2.16
CA ALA A 131 -5.54 -8.12 0.81
C ALA A 131 -4.59 -6.95 0.56
N THR A 132 -3.99 -6.90 -0.63
CA THR A 132 -3.02 -5.85 -1.00
C THR A 132 -3.39 -5.23 -2.35
N ALA A 133 -3.31 -3.90 -2.44
CA ALA A 133 -3.41 -3.15 -3.69
C ALA A 133 -2.10 -2.39 -3.93
N ALA A 134 -1.40 -2.73 -5.01
CA ALA A 134 -0.10 -2.17 -5.36
C ALA A 134 -0.21 -1.30 -6.61
N PHE A 135 0.03 0.00 -6.48
CA PHE A 135 -0.04 0.94 -7.58
C PHE A 135 1.36 1.22 -8.13
N TYR A 136 1.58 0.87 -9.40
CA TYR A 136 2.85 1.06 -10.14
C TYR A 136 4.08 0.71 -9.28
N PRO A 137 4.19 -0.55 -8.79
CA PRO A 137 5.23 -0.95 -7.86
C PRO A 137 6.63 -0.85 -8.49
N ARG A 138 7.61 -0.54 -7.67
CA ARG A 138 9.04 -0.58 -8.08
C ARG A 138 9.58 -1.98 -7.84
N LEU A 139 9.62 -2.78 -8.90
CA LEU A 139 10.04 -4.17 -8.90
C LEU A 139 11.03 -4.46 -10.03
N PRO A 140 11.99 -5.38 -9.83
CA PRO A 140 12.37 -5.93 -8.54
C PRO A 140 13.18 -4.92 -7.72
N TRP A 141 13.28 -5.11 -6.41
CA TRP A 141 14.28 -4.43 -5.58
C TRP A 141 15.53 -5.30 -5.42
N ASP A 142 16.65 -4.69 -4.99
CA ASP A 142 17.91 -5.40 -4.79
C ASP A 142 17.78 -6.45 -3.67
N GLY A 143 18.09 -7.71 -4.04
CA GLY A 143 17.95 -8.86 -3.14
C GLY A 143 16.49 -9.34 -2.94
N MET A 144 15.55 -8.98 -3.82
CA MET A 144 14.17 -9.45 -3.72
C MET A 144 14.11 -10.98 -3.76
N PRO A 145 13.49 -11.64 -2.75
CA PRO A 145 13.30 -13.09 -2.79
C PRO A 145 12.41 -13.52 -3.95
N THR A 146 12.68 -14.70 -4.50
CA THR A 146 11.84 -15.32 -5.53
C THR A 146 10.71 -16.16 -4.95
N GLU A 147 10.81 -16.53 -3.67
CA GLU A 147 9.80 -17.29 -2.95
C GLU A 147 9.20 -16.43 -1.84
N TRP A 148 7.88 -16.42 -1.76
CA TRP A 148 7.12 -15.61 -0.83
C TRP A 148 6.25 -16.50 0.03
N ALA A 149 6.69 -16.78 1.26
CA ALA A 149 5.87 -17.47 2.24
C ALA A 149 4.68 -16.61 2.71
N ASP A 150 3.73 -17.20 3.41
CA ASP A 150 2.64 -16.53 4.13
C ASP A 150 1.64 -15.75 3.26
N TYR A 151 1.55 -16.06 1.97
CA TYR A 151 0.50 -15.54 1.09
C TYR A 151 -0.71 -16.48 0.97
N ALA A 152 -0.70 -17.65 1.59
CA ALA A 152 -1.82 -18.60 1.54
C ALA A 152 -3.14 -17.96 1.99
N GLY A 153 -4.16 -18.00 1.12
CA GLY A 153 -5.46 -17.40 1.37
C GLY A 153 -5.55 -15.89 1.22
N LYS A 154 -4.43 -15.20 1.01
CA LYS A 154 -4.37 -13.75 0.78
C LYS A 154 -4.54 -13.41 -0.70
N ALA A 155 -4.87 -12.15 -0.97
CA ALA A 155 -5.06 -11.67 -2.33
C ALA A 155 -4.31 -10.38 -2.60
N ALA A 156 -3.81 -10.22 -3.83
CA ALA A 156 -3.19 -8.99 -4.30
C ALA A 156 -3.82 -8.52 -5.62
N VAL A 157 -3.86 -7.22 -5.81
CA VAL A 157 -4.09 -6.57 -7.10
C VAL A 157 -2.91 -5.64 -7.39
N VAL A 158 -2.41 -5.70 -8.62
CA VAL A 158 -1.30 -4.85 -9.07
C VAL A 158 -1.75 -4.00 -10.25
N HIS A 159 -1.61 -2.70 -10.12
CA HIS A 159 -1.93 -1.70 -11.15
C HIS A 159 -0.63 -1.22 -11.80
N CYS A 160 -0.37 -1.63 -13.04
CA CYS A 160 0.87 -1.36 -13.77
C CYS A 160 0.71 -0.16 -14.70
N SER A 161 1.60 0.82 -14.64
CA SER A 161 1.67 1.86 -15.65
C SER A 161 2.51 1.40 -16.85
N GLU A 162 2.15 1.83 -18.07
CA GLU A 162 2.92 1.49 -19.27
C GLU A 162 4.34 2.07 -19.22
N ALA A 163 4.49 3.27 -18.67
CA ALA A 163 5.78 3.96 -18.60
C ALA A 163 6.84 3.26 -17.72
N ASP A 164 6.45 2.31 -16.84
CA ASP A 164 7.40 1.56 -16.00
C ASP A 164 8.20 0.52 -16.80
N GLY A 165 7.72 0.16 -17.98
CA GLY A 165 8.46 -0.64 -18.97
C GLY A 165 8.59 -2.13 -18.62
N LEU A 166 9.37 -2.84 -19.46
CA LEU A 166 9.47 -4.30 -19.41
C LEU A 166 10.11 -4.83 -18.11
N ALA A 167 11.09 -4.15 -17.55
CA ALA A 167 11.76 -4.61 -16.33
C ALA A 167 10.78 -4.63 -15.13
N ALA A 168 9.93 -3.62 -15.02
CA ALA A 168 8.88 -3.60 -14.01
C ALA A 168 7.83 -4.68 -14.26
N ALA A 169 7.44 -4.90 -15.51
CA ALA A 169 6.50 -5.96 -15.89
C ALA A 169 7.03 -7.36 -15.53
N ASP A 170 8.31 -7.64 -15.77
CA ASP A 170 8.97 -8.90 -15.38
C ASP A 170 9.01 -9.07 -13.85
N GLY A 171 9.29 -7.98 -13.13
CA GLY A 171 9.23 -7.95 -11.67
C GLY A 171 7.81 -8.27 -11.13
N VAL A 172 6.79 -7.69 -11.73
CA VAL A 172 5.37 -7.95 -11.39
C VAL A 172 5.01 -9.41 -11.65
N GLN A 173 5.44 -10.00 -12.78
CA GLN A 173 5.19 -11.41 -13.08
C GLN A 173 5.92 -12.34 -12.10
N THR A 174 7.12 -11.96 -11.64
CA THR A 174 7.85 -12.71 -10.62
C THR A 174 7.09 -12.71 -9.30
N VAL A 175 6.62 -11.55 -8.83
CA VAL A 175 5.80 -11.44 -7.63
C VAL A 175 4.49 -12.21 -7.77
N ARG A 176 3.79 -12.09 -8.90
CA ARG A 176 2.57 -12.83 -9.15
C ARG A 176 2.77 -14.34 -8.97
N ARG A 177 3.80 -14.90 -9.60
CA ARG A 177 4.13 -16.34 -9.47
C ARG A 177 4.44 -16.71 -8.02
N ALA A 178 5.23 -15.87 -7.32
CA ALA A 178 5.57 -16.11 -5.93
C ALA A 178 4.34 -16.15 -5.02
N VAL A 179 3.38 -15.22 -5.21
CA VAL A 179 2.11 -15.18 -4.49
C VAL A 179 1.25 -16.41 -4.81
N GLU A 180 1.10 -16.76 -6.09
CA GLU A 180 0.31 -17.92 -6.53
C GLU A 180 0.90 -19.25 -6.03
N ASN A 181 2.23 -19.41 -6.09
CA ASN A 181 2.94 -20.59 -5.57
C ASN A 181 2.78 -20.73 -4.05
N ALA A 182 2.66 -19.63 -3.32
CA ALA A 182 2.39 -19.62 -1.89
C ALA A 182 0.91 -19.84 -1.53
N GLY A 183 0.04 -20.10 -2.51
CA GLY A 183 -1.39 -20.35 -2.29
C GLY A 183 -2.25 -19.08 -2.17
N GLY A 184 -1.74 -17.95 -2.55
CA GLY A 184 -2.46 -16.68 -2.68
C GLY A 184 -3.06 -16.48 -4.08
N THR A 185 -3.68 -15.32 -4.29
CA THR A 185 -4.15 -14.87 -5.61
C THR A 185 -3.56 -13.51 -5.94
N CYS A 186 -3.12 -13.31 -7.20
CA CYS A 186 -2.59 -12.03 -7.65
C CYS A 186 -3.15 -11.66 -9.02
N GLN A 187 -3.94 -10.60 -9.08
CA GLN A 187 -4.44 -10.03 -10.33
C GLN A 187 -3.58 -8.86 -10.75
N THR A 188 -3.26 -8.78 -12.04
CA THR A 188 -2.47 -7.68 -12.60
C THR A 188 -3.28 -6.95 -13.68
N TYR A 189 -3.21 -5.63 -13.67
CA TYR A 189 -3.90 -4.79 -14.63
C TYR A 189 -2.93 -3.78 -15.24
N ASP A 190 -2.82 -3.80 -16.55
CA ASP A 190 -2.05 -2.83 -17.30
C ASP A 190 -2.93 -1.64 -17.68
N TYR A 191 -2.35 -0.45 -17.61
CA TYR A 191 -3.00 0.81 -17.97
C TYR A 191 -2.24 1.47 -19.12
N PRO A 192 -2.62 1.17 -20.39
CA PRO A 192 -1.94 1.71 -21.57
C PRO A 192 -2.00 3.22 -21.61
N GLY A 193 -0.92 3.85 -22.08
CA GLY A 193 -0.78 5.30 -22.22
C GLY A 193 -0.50 6.03 -20.91
N THR A 194 -0.43 5.34 -19.78
CA THR A 194 -0.23 6.01 -18.47
C THR A 194 1.24 6.22 -18.13
N ALA A 195 1.52 7.34 -17.48
CA ALA A 195 2.80 7.63 -16.85
C ALA A 195 2.92 6.94 -15.48
N HIS A 196 4.17 6.81 -14.98
CA HIS A 196 4.38 6.45 -13.56
C HIS A 196 3.67 7.43 -12.64
N ALA A 197 3.05 6.95 -11.56
CA ALA A 197 2.24 7.73 -10.64
C ALA A 197 0.93 8.29 -11.25
N PHE A 198 0.31 7.61 -12.20
CA PHE A 198 -0.94 8.01 -12.85
C PHE A 198 -2.13 8.21 -11.89
N PHE A 199 -2.04 7.74 -10.68
CA PHE A 199 -3.07 7.91 -9.63
C PHE A 199 -2.89 9.19 -8.81
N ASN A 200 -1.75 9.89 -8.92
CA ASN A 200 -1.41 11.02 -8.08
C ASN A 200 -1.92 12.36 -8.67
N GLU A 201 -3.01 12.88 -8.11
CA GLU A 201 -3.64 14.14 -8.53
C GLU A 201 -2.76 15.38 -8.28
N ASP A 202 -1.81 15.31 -7.32
CA ASP A 202 -0.84 16.39 -7.07
C ASP A 202 0.23 16.48 -8.17
N ARG A 203 0.18 15.57 -9.16
CA ARG A 203 1.08 15.52 -10.32
C ARG A 203 0.29 15.51 -11.63
N PRO A 204 -0.29 16.65 -12.02
CA PRO A 204 -1.17 16.74 -13.19
C PRO A 204 -0.51 16.27 -14.48
N GLU A 205 0.82 16.36 -14.60
CA GLU A 205 1.58 15.86 -15.76
C GLU A 205 1.58 14.33 -15.91
N ASN A 206 1.32 13.61 -14.83
CA ASN A 206 1.30 12.14 -14.79
C ASN A 206 -0.12 11.59 -14.52
N PHE A 207 -1.00 12.40 -13.97
CA PHE A 207 -2.32 11.97 -13.56
C PHE A 207 -3.20 11.59 -14.74
N ASP A 208 -3.76 10.38 -14.69
CA ASP A 208 -4.79 9.92 -15.64
C ASP A 208 -6.08 9.63 -14.87
N GLN A 209 -7.06 10.49 -15.00
CA GLN A 209 -8.33 10.41 -14.28
C GLN A 209 -9.07 9.08 -14.55
N ARG A 210 -9.07 8.58 -15.79
CA ARG A 210 -9.77 7.35 -16.16
C ARG A 210 -9.08 6.11 -15.60
N ALA A 211 -7.76 6.04 -15.74
CA ALA A 211 -6.96 4.97 -15.18
C ALA A 211 -7.06 4.95 -13.64
N ALA A 212 -6.93 6.12 -12.99
CA ALA A 212 -7.04 6.27 -11.55
C ALA A 212 -8.41 5.81 -11.03
N ALA A 213 -9.50 6.24 -11.66
CA ALA A 213 -10.85 5.82 -11.27
C ALA A 213 -11.05 4.30 -11.42
N THR A 214 -10.53 3.71 -12.51
CA THR A 214 -10.62 2.27 -12.75
C THR A 214 -9.80 1.48 -11.74
N ALA A 215 -8.56 1.91 -11.45
CA ALA A 215 -7.70 1.26 -10.46
C ALA A 215 -8.30 1.36 -9.05
N TRP A 216 -8.87 2.50 -8.69
CA TRP A 216 -9.58 2.70 -7.43
C TRP A 216 -10.78 1.75 -7.28
N ALA A 217 -11.63 1.63 -8.30
CA ALA A 217 -12.78 0.74 -8.28
C ALA A 217 -12.37 -0.73 -8.06
N ARG A 218 -11.33 -1.22 -8.77
CA ARG A 218 -10.78 -2.57 -8.63
C ARG A 218 -10.18 -2.81 -7.25
N THR A 219 -9.52 -1.81 -6.68
CA THR A 219 -8.99 -1.86 -5.31
C THR A 219 -10.12 -2.01 -4.29
N LEU A 220 -11.17 -1.20 -4.40
CA LEU A 220 -12.33 -1.28 -3.50
C LEU A 220 -13.09 -2.61 -3.65
N GLU A 221 -13.21 -3.13 -4.86
CA GLU A 221 -13.80 -4.46 -5.12
C GLU A 221 -13.04 -5.55 -4.36
N LEU A 222 -11.70 -5.60 -4.51
CA LEU A 222 -10.85 -6.55 -3.79
C LEU A 222 -11.02 -6.41 -2.27
N PHE A 223 -10.94 -5.19 -1.75
CA PHE A 223 -10.99 -4.97 -0.30
C PHE A 223 -12.37 -5.30 0.29
N ARG A 224 -13.47 -4.97 -0.40
CA ARG A 224 -14.81 -5.38 0.04
C ARG A 224 -14.99 -6.90 0.04
N ALA A 225 -14.44 -7.59 -0.97
CA ALA A 225 -14.53 -9.05 -1.06
C ALA A 225 -13.70 -9.78 0.03
N LYS A 226 -12.59 -9.20 0.49
CA LYS A 226 -11.65 -9.88 1.40
C LYS A 226 -11.74 -9.42 2.84
N LEU A 227 -12.17 -8.20 3.09
CA LEU A 227 -12.18 -7.58 4.42
C LEU A 227 -13.59 -7.55 5.03
N GLY A 228 -14.63 -7.57 4.20
CA GLY A 228 -16.04 -7.54 4.60
C GLY A 228 -16.55 -8.86 5.18
#